data_e4a367b72cc699fa7ef35378bc4434fd
#
_entry.id   e4a367b72cc699fa7ef35378bc4434fd
#
_cell.length_a   1.000
_cell.length_b   1.000
_cell.length_c   1.000
_cell.angle_alpha   90.00
_cell.angle_beta   90.00
_cell.angle_gamma   90.00
#
_symmetry.space_group_name_H-M   'P 1'
#
loop_
_entity.id
_entity.type
_entity.pdbx_description
1 polymer ?
#
loop_
_entity_poly.entity_id
_entity_poly.type
_entity_poly.pdbx_seq_one_letter_code
_entity_poly.pdbx_strand_id
1 'polypeptide(L)'
;MSYYIIVATAGHDTTSSSTGGAIWGLAENPGELAKLKADPSLIAGLVDESIRWTTPVKTFMRTVAEPTEIGGRALAAKDWLMLCYASGNRDEAVFDDPQAFRVDRKPNKHLAFGYGAHLCLGQHLAKMEMRILWEELIPRLESLELAGEPQMSQAVFVNGPKTLPIRFKMS
;
A
#
# COMPACT_ATOMS: atom_id res chain seq x y z
N MET A 1 16.64 -3.99 22.66
CA MET A 1 16.76 -2.66 21.97
C MET A 1 16.37 -2.75 20.49
N SER A 2 16.84 -3.73 19.72
CA SER A 2 16.53 -3.89 18.28
C SER A 2 15.03 -4.03 17.95
N TYR A 3 14.26 -4.71 18.78
CA TYR A 3 12.81 -4.89 18.55
C TYR A 3 12.04 -3.56 18.56
N TYR A 4 12.29 -2.70 19.54
CA TYR A 4 11.64 -1.38 19.61
C TYR A 4 12.03 -0.48 18.42
N ILE A 5 13.30 -0.55 18.01
CA ILE A 5 13.78 0.20 16.84
C ILE A 5 13.04 -0.26 15.59
N ILE A 6 12.94 -1.57 15.35
CA ILE A 6 12.31 -2.09 14.14
C ILE A 6 10.80 -1.80 14.09
N VAL A 7 10.10 -1.88 15.23
CA VAL A 7 8.68 -1.53 15.29
C VAL A 7 8.49 -0.05 14.99
N ALA A 8 9.28 0.83 15.61
CA ALA A 8 9.17 2.27 15.40
C ALA A 8 9.51 2.68 13.95
N THR A 9 10.56 2.13 13.36
CA THR A 9 10.99 2.49 12.00
C THR A 9 10.14 1.85 10.92
N ALA A 10 9.87 0.55 11.02
CA ALA A 10 9.13 -0.17 9.98
C ALA A 10 7.63 0.15 9.99
N GLY A 11 7.03 0.42 11.16
CA GLY A 11 5.61 0.69 11.29
C GLY A 11 5.20 2.13 11.01
N HIS A 12 6.11 3.10 11.20
CA HIS A 12 5.78 4.52 11.07
C HIS A 12 5.57 4.94 9.61
N ASP A 13 6.62 4.89 8.78
CA ASP A 13 6.59 5.45 7.43
C ASP A 13 5.67 4.68 6.48
N THR A 14 5.62 3.35 6.61
CA THR A 14 4.84 2.51 5.71
C THR A 14 3.33 2.65 5.96
N THR A 15 2.91 2.69 7.22
CA THR A 15 1.50 2.87 7.60
C THR A 15 1.04 4.28 7.25
N SER A 16 1.86 5.29 7.57
CA SER A 16 1.61 6.70 7.19
C SER A 16 1.48 6.87 5.68
N SER A 17 2.40 6.28 4.90
CA SER A 17 2.37 6.31 3.43
C SER A 17 1.11 5.65 2.86
N SER A 18 0.71 4.50 3.39
CA SER A 18 -0.50 3.80 2.95
C SER A 18 -1.76 4.60 3.29
N THR A 19 -1.80 5.25 4.46
CA THR A 19 -2.90 6.12 4.86
C THR A 19 -2.98 7.36 3.97
N GLY A 20 -1.83 8.00 3.69
CA GLY A 20 -1.75 9.11 2.74
C GLY A 20 -2.17 8.71 1.32
N GLY A 21 -1.78 7.51 0.88
CA GLY A 21 -2.22 6.93 -0.39
C GLY A 21 -3.73 6.69 -0.46
N ALA A 22 -4.36 6.28 0.66
CA ALA A 22 -5.82 6.16 0.75
C ALA A 22 -6.50 7.52 0.61
N ILE A 23 -6.00 8.55 1.30
CA ILE A 23 -6.52 9.91 1.20
C ILE A 23 -6.43 10.39 -0.26
N TRP A 24 -5.28 10.18 -0.90
CA TRP A 24 -5.09 10.55 -2.30
C TRP A 24 -6.05 9.80 -3.23
N GLY A 25 -6.09 8.46 -3.12
CA GLY A 25 -6.98 7.64 -3.94
C GLY A 25 -8.44 8.04 -3.81
N LEU A 26 -8.92 8.33 -2.59
CA LEU A 26 -10.29 8.79 -2.36
C LEU A 26 -10.54 10.21 -2.87
N ALA A 27 -9.57 11.11 -2.78
CA ALA A 27 -9.68 12.48 -3.27
C ALA A 27 -9.77 12.55 -4.81
N GLU A 28 -9.06 11.66 -5.52
CA GLU A 28 -9.14 11.55 -6.98
C GLU A 28 -10.35 10.74 -7.46
N ASN A 29 -10.90 9.88 -6.61
CA ASN A 29 -12.00 8.98 -6.96
C ASN A 29 -13.20 9.16 -6.02
N PRO A 30 -13.98 10.25 -6.14
CA PRO A 30 -15.10 10.54 -5.22
C PRO A 30 -16.18 9.46 -5.23
N GLY A 31 -16.30 8.69 -6.31
CA GLY A 31 -17.17 7.51 -6.38
C GLY A 31 -16.77 6.42 -5.39
N GLU A 32 -15.48 6.24 -5.09
CA GLU A 32 -15.01 5.27 -4.12
C GLU A 32 -15.35 5.69 -2.68
N LEU A 33 -15.27 7.01 -2.38
CA LEU A 33 -15.75 7.55 -1.11
C LEU A 33 -17.27 7.36 -0.95
N ALA A 34 -18.04 7.55 -2.02
CA ALA A 34 -19.48 7.32 -2.00
C ALA A 34 -19.84 5.84 -1.73
N LYS A 35 -19.09 4.88 -2.30
CA LYS A 35 -19.26 3.45 -2.01
C LYS A 35 -19.04 3.14 -0.52
N LEU A 36 -17.96 3.68 0.08
CA LEU A 36 -17.64 3.46 1.50
C LEU A 36 -18.71 4.02 2.43
N LYS A 37 -19.31 5.16 2.08
CA LYS A 37 -20.43 5.74 2.84
C LYS A 37 -21.71 4.91 2.73
N ALA A 38 -21.96 4.33 1.56
CA ALA A 38 -23.11 3.47 1.32
C ALA A 38 -22.95 2.08 1.96
N ASP A 39 -21.72 1.56 1.98
CA ASP A 39 -21.40 0.24 2.53
C ASP A 39 -20.09 0.28 3.34
N PRO A 40 -20.16 0.53 4.65
CA PRO A 40 -18.97 0.52 5.53
C PRO A 40 -18.21 -0.81 5.58
N SER A 41 -18.81 -1.93 5.16
CA SER A 41 -18.11 -3.22 5.08
C SER A 41 -16.93 -3.20 4.10
N LEU A 42 -16.90 -2.25 3.17
CA LEU A 42 -15.82 -2.03 2.21
C LEU A 42 -14.56 -1.39 2.82
N ILE A 43 -14.60 -0.96 4.08
CA ILE A 43 -13.41 -0.35 4.74
C ILE A 43 -12.22 -1.32 4.77
N ALA A 44 -12.45 -2.61 4.96
CA ALA A 44 -11.39 -3.60 4.85
C ALA A 44 -10.76 -3.64 3.44
N GLY A 45 -11.59 -3.49 2.41
CA GLY A 45 -11.15 -3.38 1.02
C GLY A 45 -10.37 -2.09 0.76
N LEU A 46 -10.82 -0.96 1.30
CA LEU A 46 -10.08 0.30 1.27
C LEU A 46 -8.66 0.15 1.84
N VAL A 47 -8.53 -0.53 2.98
CA VAL A 47 -7.21 -0.74 3.62
C VAL A 47 -6.29 -1.55 2.71
N ASP A 48 -6.75 -2.69 2.19
CA ASP A 48 -5.96 -3.52 1.29
C ASP A 48 -5.62 -2.80 -0.03
N GLU A 49 -6.57 -2.08 -0.62
CA GLU A 49 -6.35 -1.33 -1.85
C GLU A 49 -5.37 -0.18 -1.65
N SER A 50 -5.46 0.53 -0.53
CA SER A 50 -4.51 1.59 -0.19
C SER A 50 -3.08 1.08 -0.10
N ILE A 51 -2.89 -0.07 0.55
CA ILE A 51 -1.59 -0.71 0.70
C ILE A 51 -1.07 -1.21 -0.67
N ARG A 52 -1.93 -1.83 -1.49
CA ARG A 52 -1.60 -2.26 -2.85
C ARG A 52 -1.18 -1.08 -3.71
N TRP A 53 -2.06 -0.08 -3.79
CA TRP A 53 -1.92 1.06 -4.69
C TRP A 53 -0.71 1.94 -4.33
N THR A 54 -0.48 2.16 -3.03
CA THR A 54 0.69 2.91 -2.55
C THR A 54 1.97 2.09 -2.69
N THR A 55 1.92 0.80 -2.35
CA THR A 55 3.11 -0.06 -2.24
C THR A 55 4.22 0.64 -1.46
N PRO A 56 4.05 0.85 -0.13
CA PRO A 56 4.94 1.71 0.65
C PRO A 56 6.39 1.23 0.70
N VAL A 57 6.64 -0.06 0.52
CA VAL A 57 7.99 -0.61 0.27
C VAL A 57 8.09 -0.97 -1.20
N LYS A 58 8.98 -0.28 -1.92
CA LYS A 58 9.13 -0.45 -3.38
C LYS A 58 9.79 -1.77 -3.75
N THR A 59 10.87 -2.09 -3.06
CA THR A 59 11.75 -3.20 -3.43
C THR A 59 12.38 -3.86 -2.23
N PHE A 60 12.71 -5.13 -2.37
CA PHE A 60 13.65 -5.85 -1.50
C PHE A 60 14.64 -6.66 -2.31
N MET A 61 15.84 -6.83 -1.77
CA MET A 61 16.88 -7.65 -2.40
C MET A 61 16.85 -9.08 -1.88
N ARG A 62 17.24 -10.01 -2.76
CA ARG A 62 17.56 -11.41 -2.43
C ARG A 62 18.89 -11.78 -3.02
N THR A 63 19.59 -12.67 -2.35
CA THR A 63 20.81 -13.28 -2.87
C THR A 63 20.50 -14.73 -3.23
N VAL A 64 20.86 -15.14 -4.42
CA VAL A 64 20.71 -16.53 -4.88
C VAL A 64 21.62 -17.43 -4.04
N ALA A 65 21.05 -18.39 -3.32
CA ALA A 65 21.80 -19.28 -2.44
C ALA A 65 22.55 -20.37 -3.22
N GLU A 66 21.91 -20.91 -4.24
CA GLU A 66 22.43 -21.97 -5.11
C GLU A 66 21.99 -21.72 -6.55
N PRO A 67 22.71 -22.24 -7.58
CA PRO A 67 22.33 -22.06 -8.97
C PRO A 67 20.87 -22.50 -9.20
N THR A 68 20.10 -21.64 -9.87
CA THR A 68 18.68 -21.89 -10.14
C THR A 68 18.25 -21.23 -11.44
N GLU A 69 17.00 -21.40 -11.80
CA GLU A 69 16.40 -20.76 -12.98
C GLU A 69 15.10 -20.05 -12.59
N ILE A 70 14.88 -18.83 -13.09
CA ILE A 70 13.64 -18.08 -12.95
C ILE A 70 13.26 -17.51 -14.31
N GLY A 71 12.06 -17.84 -14.79
CA GLY A 71 11.52 -17.32 -16.05
C GLY A 71 12.41 -17.63 -17.25
N GLY A 72 13.04 -18.81 -17.33
CA GLY A 72 13.95 -19.22 -18.39
C GLY A 72 15.35 -18.58 -18.31
N ARG A 73 15.68 -17.87 -17.23
CA ARG A 73 17.01 -17.30 -17.01
C ARG A 73 17.76 -18.07 -15.93
N ALA A 74 18.93 -18.57 -16.28
CA ALA A 74 19.86 -19.17 -15.33
C ALA A 74 20.46 -18.10 -14.41
N LEU A 75 20.50 -18.41 -13.12
CA LEU A 75 21.05 -17.57 -12.06
C LEU A 75 22.17 -18.34 -11.35
N ALA A 76 23.30 -17.69 -11.15
CA ALA A 76 24.42 -18.25 -10.39
C ALA A 76 24.24 -18.01 -8.88
N ALA A 77 24.90 -18.84 -8.08
CA ALA A 77 24.99 -18.58 -6.65
C ALA A 77 25.65 -17.21 -6.40
N LYS A 78 25.10 -16.46 -5.45
CA LYS A 78 25.49 -15.08 -5.07
C LYS A 78 24.99 -13.98 -6.03
N ASP A 79 24.28 -14.29 -7.11
CA ASP A 79 23.59 -13.27 -7.89
C ASP A 79 22.59 -12.50 -7.03
N TRP A 80 22.39 -11.23 -7.34
CA TRP A 80 21.44 -10.37 -6.65
C TRP A 80 20.16 -10.24 -7.46
N LEU A 81 19.04 -10.44 -6.78
CA LEU A 81 17.70 -10.28 -7.31
C LEU A 81 16.99 -9.13 -6.61
N MET A 82 16.41 -8.24 -7.37
CA MET A 82 15.55 -7.19 -6.85
C MET A 82 14.08 -7.59 -7.03
N LEU A 83 13.37 -7.74 -5.93
CA LEU A 83 11.92 -7.96 -5.91
C LEU A 83 11.23 -6.59 -6.02
N CYS A 84 10.61 -6.31 -7.17
CA CYS A 84 9.89 -5.07 -7.42
C CYS A 84 8.42 -5.21 -7.01
N TYR A 85 8.07 -4.89 -5.78
CA TYR A 85 6.69 -5.01 -5.28
C TYR A 85 5.72 -4.09 -6.00
N ALA A 86 6.17 -2.88 -6.38
CA ALA A 86 5.34 -1.95 -7.13
C ALA A 86 4.90 -2.50 -8.50
N SER A 87 5.79 -3.26 -9.16
CA SER A 87 5.46 -3.96 -10.41
C SER A 87 4.49 -5.10 -10.16
N GLY A 88 4.78 -5.97 -9.16
CA GLY A 88 3.90 -7.10 -8.84
C GLY A 88 2.50 -6.67 -8.38
N ASN A 89 2.38 -5.54 -7.67
CA ASN A 89 1.10 -4.99 -7.23
C ASN A 89 0.31 -4.30 -8.36
N ARG A 90 0.89 -4.19 -9.55
CA ARG A 90 0.28 -3.65 -10.78
C ARG A 90 0.36 -4.62 -11.96
N ASP A 91 0.60 -5.89 -11.70
CA ASP A 91 0.66 -6.92 -12.72
C ASP A 91 -0.74 -7.18 -13.31
N GLU A 92 -0.89 -6.91 -14.59
CA GLU A 92 -2.15 -7.08 -15.34
C GLU A 92 -2.59 -8.56 -15.44
N ALA A 93 -1.65 -9.49 -15.26
CA ALA A 93 -1.98 -10.92 -15.18
C ALA A 93 -2.67 -11.30 -13.86
N VAL A 94 -2.58 -10.44 -12.83
CA VAL A 94 -3.11 -10.68 -11.48
C VAL A 94 -4.25 -9.74 -11.14
N PHE A 95 -4.15 -8.47 -11.56
CA PHE A 95 -5.09 -7.42 -11.20
C PHE A 95 -5.80 -6.87 -12.44
N ASP A 96 -7.11 -6.95 -12.47
CA ASP A 96 -7.92 -6.24 -13.44
C ASP A 96 -7.84 -4.72 -13.20
N ASP A 97 -7.55 -3.96 -14.24
CA ASP A 97 -7.29 -2.51 -14.17
C ASP A 97 -6.37 -2.14 -12.99
N PRO A 98 -5.09 -2.52 -13.03
CA PRO A 98 -4.19 -2.42 -11.88
C PRO A 98 -3.86 -0.98 -11.48
N GLN A 99 -4.07 0.00 -12.36
CA GLN A 99 -3.83 1.42 -12.09
C GLN A 99 -4.99 2.07 -11.33
N ALA A 100 -6.22 1.56 -11.50
CA ALA A 100 -7.38 2.09 -10.81
C ALA A 100 -7.32 1.83 -9.31
N PHE A 101 -7.74 2.84 -8.55
CA PHE A 101 -7.98 2.72 -7.12
C PHE A 101 -9.44 2.28 -6.88
N ARG A 102 -9.64 1.09 -6.31
CA ARG A 102 -10.95 0.48 -6.14
C ARG A 102 -11.12 -0.16 -4.77
N VAL A 103 -11.99 0.39 -3.93
CA VAL A 103 -12.23 -0.12 -2.56
C VAL A 103 -12.95 -1.47 -2.54
N ASP A 104 -13.59 -1.84 -3.64
CA ASP A 104 -14.31 -3.10 -3.82
C ASP A 104 -13.49 -4.18 -4.55
N ARG A 105 -12.19 -3.96 -4.80
CA ARG A 105 -11.33 -4.90 -5.51
C ARG A 105 -11.28 -6.27 -4.85
N LYS A 106 -11.71 -7.29 -5.58
CA LYS A 106 -11.68 -8.70 -5.16
C LYS A 106 -11.33 -9.59 -6.37
N PRO A 107 -10.31 -10.48 -6.23
CA PRO A 107 -9.38 -10.60 -5.11
C PRO A 107 -8.37 -9.44 -5.07
N ASN A 108 -7.82 -9.13 -3.89
CA ASN A 108 -6.73 -8.17 -3.72
C ASN A 108 -5.51 -8.88 -3.11
N LYS A 109 -4.81 -9.68 -3.94
CA LYS A 109 -3.65 -10.49 -3.53
C LYS A 109 -2.34 -9.72 -3.69
N HIS A 110 -2.25 -8.54 -3.08
CA HIS A 110 -1.07 -7.71 -3.17
C HIS A 110 0.14 -8.29 -2.42
N LEU A 111 1.34 -7.95 -2.89
CA LEU A 111 2.63 -8.38 -2.34
C LEU A 111 3.27 -7.33 -1.42
N ALA A 112 2.57 -6.26 -1.05
CA ALA A 112 3.14 -5.15 -0.29
C ALA A 112 3.71 -5.55 1.08
N PHE A 113 3.22 -6.63 1.66
CA PHE A 113 3.76 -7.21 2.89
C PHE A 113 4.83 -8.29 2.68
N GLY A 114 5.23 -8.53 1.43
CA GLY A 114 6.10 -9.64 1.09
C GLY A 114 5.41 -10.99 1.13
N TYR A 115 6.19 -12.07 1.12
CA TYR A 115 5.70 -13.45 1.13
C TYR A 115 6.70 -14.39 1.80
N GLY A 116 6.21 -15.55 2.28
CA GLY A 116 7.04 -16.63 2.85
C GLY A 116 7.63 -16.27 4.21
N ALA A 117 8.85 -16.71 4.49
CA ALA A 117 9.50 -16.55 5.79
C ALA A 117 9.74 -15.08 6.19
N HIS A 118 9.72 -14.16 5.23
CA HIS A 118 9.88 -12.71 5.45
C HIS A 118 8.56 -11.94 5.37
N LEU A 119 7.42 -12.61 5.44
CA LEU A 119 6.12 -11.95 5.51
C LEU A 119 6.11 -10.94 6.67
N CYS A 120 5.60 -9.74 6.41
CA CYS A 120 5.59 -8.65 7.38
C CYS A 120 4.95 -9.07 8.71
N LEU A 121 5.72 -9.00 9.80
CA LEU A 121 5.24 -9.33 11.14
C LEU A 121 4.12 -8.39 11.59
N GLY A 122 4.21 -7.10 11.21
CA GLY A 122 3.28 -6.04 11.60
C GLY A 122 2.01 -5.94 10.74
N GLN A 123 1.81 -6.79 9.73
CA GLN A 123 0.71 -6.63 8.78
C GLN A 123 -0.68 -6.54 9.43
N HIS A 124 -0.92 -7.33 10.47
CA HIS A 124 -2.21 -7.34 11.15
C HIS A 124 -2.43 -6.06 11.97
N LEU A 125 -1.37 -5.56 12.62
CA LEU A 125 -1.42 -4.31 13.37
C LEU A 125 -1.65 -3.12 12.42
N ALA A 126 -0.87 -3.02 11.35
CA ALA A 126 -1.02 -1.95 10.36
C ALA A 126 -2.43 -1.91 9.75
N LYS A 127 -2.96 -3.08 9.35
CA LYS A 127 -4.35 -3.16 8.84
C LYS A 127 -5.38 -2.78 9.89
N MET A 128 -5.18 -3.15 11.15
CA MET A 128 -6.07 -2.82 12.25
C MET A 128 -6.07 -1.30 12.51
N GLU A 129 -4.90 -0.68 12.59
CA GLU A 129 -4.75 0.77 12.78
C GLU A 129 -5.45 1.55 11.66
N MET A 130 -5.17 1.20 10.41
CA MET A 130 -5.80 1.83 9.26
C MET A 130 -7.33 1.62 9.26
N ARG A 131 -7.79 0.40 9.57
CA ARG A 131 -9.23 0.11 9.63
C ARG A 131 -9.93 0.97 10.68
N ILE A 132 -9.41 1.03 11.91
CA ILE A 132 -10.00 1.83 12.99
C ILE A 132 -10.04 3.31 12.59
N LEU A 133 -8.96 3.83 12.00
CA LEU A 133 -8.93 5.20 11.50
C LEU A 133 -10.06 5.46 10.50
N TRP A 134 -10.26 4.57 9.53
CA TRP A 134 -11.27 4.76 8.49
C TRP A 134 -12.70 4.51 8.99
N GLU A 135 -12.92 3.60 9.93
CA GLU A 135 -14.20 3.40 10.60
C GLU A 135 -14.65 4.67 11.32
N GLU A 136 -13.70 5.43 11.91
CA GLU A 136 -14.00 6.70 12.59
C GLU A 136 -14.11 7.89 11.63
N LEU A 137 -13.32 7.90 10.55
CA LEU A 137 -13.20 9.04 9.67
C LEU A 137 -14.31 9.08 8.60
N ILE A 138 -14.62 7.95 7.94
CA ILE A 138 -15.57 7.90 6.82
C ILE A 138 -16.97 8.44 7.18
N PRO A 139 -17.57 8.11 8.35
CA PRO A 139 -18.88 8.64 8.71
C PRO A 139 -18.91 10.16 8.87
N ARG A 140 -17.77 10.75 9.24
CA ARG A 140 -17.64 12.20 9.51
C ARG A 140 -17.21 13.00 8.29
N LEU A 141 -16.65 12.36 7.29
CA LEU A 141 -16.07 13.02 6.11
C LEU A 141 -17.17 13.32 5.09
N GLU A 142 -17.59 14.57 4.96
CA GLU A 142 -18.60 14.98 3.98
C GLU A 142 -18.04 15.05 2.57
N SER A 143 -16.88 15.69 2.40
CA SER A 143 -16.19 15.80 1.12
C SER A 143 -14.68 15.73 1.30
N LEU A 144 -14.00 15.29 0.24
CA LEU A 144 -12.54 15.20 0.16
C LEU A 144 -12.12 15.47 -1.28
N GLU A 145 -11.18 16.39 -1.47
CA GLU A 145 -10.64 16.73 -2.79
C GLU A 145 -9.15 17.14 -2.69
N LEU A 146 -8.42 17.02 -3.76
CA LEU A 146 -7.06 17.60 -3.84
C LEU A 146 -7.17 19.13 -3.90
N ALA A 147 -6.31 19.81 -3.11
CA ALA A 147 -6.18 21.28 -3.10
C ALA A 147 -4.88 21.75 -3.76
N GLY A 148 -4.14 20.85 -4.38
CA GLY A 148 -2.89 21.10 -5.08
C GLY A 148 -2.26 19.80 -5.54
N GLU A 149 -1.08 19.89 -6.18
CA GLU A 149 -0.37 18.74 -6.71
C GLU A 149 0.32 17.93 -5.59
N PRO A 150 0.06 16.62 -5.47
CA PRO A 150 0.76 15.76 -4.53
C PRO A 150 2.26 15.67 -4.85
N GLN A 151 3.10 15.70 -3.82
CA GLN A 151 4.54 15.50 -3.97
C GLN A 151 4.94 14.16 -3.37
N MET A 152 5.59 13.32 -4.19
CA MET A 152 6.05 12.00 -3.76
C MET A 152 7.38 12.04 -3.03
N SER A 153 7.57 11.11 -2.12
CA SER A 153 8.88 10.86 -1.52
C SER A 153 9.87 10.40 -2.58
N GLN A 154 11.02 11.08 -2.67
CA GLN A 154 12.11 10.72 -3.57
C GLN A 154 13.08 9.75 -2.90
N ALA A 155 12.58 8.59 -2.49
CA ALA A 155 13.38 7.54 -1.88
C ALA A 155 13.36 6.27 -2.73
N VAL A 156 14.46 5.53 -2.72
CA VAL A 156 14.59 4.26 -3.45
C VAL A 156 13.86 3.11 -2.77
N PHE A 157 13.62 3.23 -1.47
CA PHE A 157 13.06 2.16 -0.64
C PHE A 157 11.60 2.42 -0.24
N VAL A 158 11.30 3.58 0.37
CA VAL A 158 9.94 3.93 0.82
C VAL A 158 9.21 4.75 -0.23
N ASN A 159 7.95 4.41 -0.47
CA ASN A 159 7.01 5.12 -1.34
C ASN A 159 5.87 5.72 -0.54
N GLY A 160 5.42 6.88 -0.97
CA GLY A 160 4.24 7.53 -0.40
C GLY A 160 4.27 9.04 -0.64
N PRO A 161 3.16 9.73 -0.42
CA PRO A 161 3.11 11.17 -0.53
C PRO A 161 3.94 11.83 0.59
N LYS A 162 4.87 12.70 0.20
CA LYS A 162 5.61 13.59 1.11
C LYS A 162 4.76 14.79 1.51
N THR A 163 4.02 15.32 0.55
CA THR A 163 3.08 16.41 0.73
C THR A 163 1.83 16.09 -0.06
N LEU A 164 0.67 16.19 0.58
CA LEU A 164 -0.63 15.94 -0.03
C LEU A 164 -1.58 17.08 0.35
N PRO A 165 -1.64 18.16 -0.46
CA PRO A 165 -2.57 19.24 -0.22
C PRO A 165 -4.01 18.76 -0.46
N ILE A 166 -4.85 18.81 0.57
CA ILE A 166 -6.25 18.40 0.48
C ILE A 166 -7.16 19.50 1.02
N ARG A 167 -8.39 19.51 0.52
CA ARG A 167 -9.52 20.21 1.11
C ARG A 167 -10.56 19.18 1.51
N PHE A 168 -11.08 19.29 2.71
CA PHE A 168 -12.11 18.39 3.21
C PHE A 168 -13.14 19.13 4.03
N LYS A 169 -14.32 18.54 4.15
CA LYS A 169 -15.40 19.01 5.03
C LYS A 169 -15.81 17.86 5.93
N MET A 170 -15.99 18.15 7.21
CA MET A 170 -16.43 17.23 8.24
C MET A 170 -17.82 17.65 8.72
N SER A 171 -18.65 16.65 9.05
CA SER A 171 -19.94 16.83 9.74
C SER A 171 -19.72 16.89 11.24
#